data_85b6a558b75cf8bfaa24d491898a443c
#
_entry.id   85b6a558b75cf8bfaa24d491898a443c
#
_cell.length_a   1.000
_cell.length_b   1.000
_cell.length_c   1.000
_cell.angle_alpha   90.00
_cell.angle_beta   90.00
_cell.angle_gamma   90.00
#
_symmetry.space_group_name_H-M   'P 1'
#
loop_
_entity.id
_entity.type
_entity.pdbx_description
1 polymer ?
#
loop_
_entity_poly.entity_id
_entity_poly.type
_entity_poly.pdbx_seq_one_letter_code
_entity_poly.pdbx_strand_id
1 'polypeptide(L)'
;RDSLVRTNGRKAMHFCIDRYEWPNREGAAPWIMATWTESKKLCESIGKRLCTEDEWTFACEGEDALPYPNGYIRDSQKCNIDKPWKLYRGSELLPRGTSKCGAELERLWQGHVSGSDPQCVSPFGVHDMIGNVDEWTTATRSGKYPSILKGGYWGPVRTRCRPSTRNHSPDHTFYQQGFRCCSDQKSA
;
A
#
# COMPACT_ATOMS: atom_id res chain seq x y z
N ARG A 1 3.74 16.27 37.98
CA ARG A 1 3.35 16.79 36.63
C ARG A 1 2.53 15.70 35.99
N ASP A 2 1.21 15.86 36.03
CA ASP A 2 0.28 14.91 35.42
C ASP A 2 0.34 15.03 33.90
N SER A 3 0.80 13.99 33.23
CA SER A 3 0.76 13.90 31.78
C SER A 3 -0.68 13.65 31.37
N LEU A 4 -1.34 14.65 30.80
CA LEU A 4 -2.64 14.51 30.18
C LEU A 4 -2.51 13.59 28.95
N VAL A 5 -2.78 12.31 29.13
CA VAL A 5 -3.01 11.38 28.04
C VAL A 5 -4.41 11.71 27.50
N ARG A 6 -4.49 12.49 26.42
CA ARG A 6 -5.74 12.63 25.66
C ARG A 6 -6.01 11.31 24.98
N THR A 7 -6.89 10.50 25.51
CA THR A 7 -7.53 9.43 24.80
C THR A 7 -8.45 10.08 23.76
N ASN A 8 -7.95 10.28 22.53
CA ASN A 8 -8.85 10.52 21.40
C ASN A 8 -9.69 9.26 21.29
N GLY A 9 -11.01 9.40 21.49
CA GLY A 9 -11.94 8.30 21.46
C GLY A 9 -11.73 7.47 20.19
N ARG A 10 -11.66 6.13 20.31
CA ARG A 10 -11.56 5.21 19.16
C ARG A 10 -12.82 5.44 18.31
N LYS A 11 -12.64 5.87 17.06
CA LYS A 11 -13.74 5.96 16.10
C LYS A 11 -13.98 4.55 15.56
N ALA A 12 -15.22 4.07 15.69
CA ALA A 12 -15.61 2.82 15.05
C ALA A 12 -15.42 2.96 13.51
N MET A 13 -14.78 1.98 12.90
CA MET A 13 -14.57 1.90 11.46
C MET A 13 -15.31 0.67 10.93
N HIS A 14 -16.16 0.85 9.92
CA HIS A 14 -16.94 -0.20 9.29
C HIS A 14 -16.65 -0.20 7.79
N PHE A 15 -15.75 -1.06 7.35
CA PHE A 15 -15.36 -1.18 5.95
C PHE A 15 -14.85 -2.59 5.66
N CYS A 16 -14.81 -2.94 4.39
CA CYS A 16 -14.07 -4.10 3.90
C CYS A 16 -12.84 -3.62 3.13
N ILE A 17 -11.75 -4.37 3.23
CA ILE A 17 -10.50 -4.12 2.50
C ILE A 17 -10.12 -5.37 1.70
N ASP A 18 -9.58 -5.20 0.51
CA ASP A 18 -9.04 -6.29 -0.28
C ASP A 18 -7.92 -6.99 0.48
N ARG A 19 -7.97 -8.31 0.52
CA ARG A 19 -6.98 -9.13 1.23
C ARG A 19 -5.59 -9.01 0.62
N TYR A 20 -5.53 -8.85 -0.70
CA TYR A 20 -4.31 -8.75 -1.49
C TYR A 20 -4.27 -7.42 -2.23
N GLU A 21 -3.08 -7.04 -2.71
CA GLU A 21 -2.90 -5.95 -3.65
C GLU A 21 -3.69 -6.21 -4.94
N TRP A 22 -4.05 -5.13 -5.68
CA TRP A 22 -4.76 -5.28 -6.95
C TRP A 22 -4.00 -6.23 -7.90
N PRO A 23 -4.68 -7.22 -8.54
CA PRO A 23 -6.13 -7.38 -8.70
C PRO A 23 -6.85 -8.16 -7.59
N ASN A 24 -6.36 -8.17 -6.37
CA ASN A 24 -6.94 -8.86 -5.21
C ASN A 24 -7.09 -10.37 -5.43
N ARG A 25 -6.04 -11.00 -5.94
CA ARG A 25 -6.01 -12.43 -6.20
C ARG A 25 -4.70 -13.03 -5.69
N GLU A 26 -4.81 -14.05 -4.85
CA GLU A 26 -3.66 -14.79 -4.34
C GLU A 26 -2.84 -15.38 -5.49
N GLY A 27 -1.52 -15.28 -5.40
CA GLY A 27 -0.59 -15.76 -6.41
C GLY A 27 -0.51 -14.90 -7.68
N ALA A 28 -1.28 -13.80 -7.78
CA ALA A 28 -1.13 -12.85 -8.87
C ALA A 28 -0.02 -11.83 -8.58
N ALA A 29 0.69 -11.41 -9.63
CA ALA A 29 1.57 -10.26 -9.51
C ALA A 29 0.73 -8.98 -9.23
N PRO A 30 1.13 -8.16 -8.25
CA PRO A 30 0.46 -6.89 -8.01
C PRO A 30 0.64 -5.95 -9.21
N TRP A 31 -0.38 -5.16 -9.48
CA TRP A 31 -0.28 -4.12 -10.51
C TRP A 31 0.66 -3.03 -10.05
N ILE A 32 1.63 -2.67 -10.88
CA ILE A 32 2.60 -1.60 -10.64
C ILE A 32 2.48 -0.48 -11.68
N MET A 33 3.22 0.61 -11.50
CA MET A 33 3.13 1.83 -12.33
C MET A 33 1.75 2.48 -12.32
N ALA A 34 0.92 2.19 -11.34
CA ALA A 34 -0.39 2.83 -11.20
C ALA A 34 -0.27 4.28 -10.72
N THR A 35 -1.09 5.17 -11.25
CA THR A 35 -1.35 6.47 -10.64
C THR A 35 -2.48 6.37 -9.63
N TRP A 36 -2.59 7.33 -8.70
CA TRP A 36 -3.74 7.41 -7.80
C TRP A 36 -5.05 7.56 -8.57
N THR A 37 -5.05 8.38 -9.63
CA THR A 37 -6.23 8.60 -10.49
C THR A 37 -6.71 7.30 -11.16
N GLU A 38 -5.78 6.51 -11.70
CA GLU A 38 -6.10 5.20 -12.30
C GLU A 38 -6.59 4.21 -11.25
N SER A 39 -5.89 4.12 -10.12
CA SER A 39 -6.23 3.24 -9.02
C SER A 39 -7.65 3.49 -8.49
N LYS A 40 -8.00 4.77 -8.32
CA LYS A 40 -9.35 5.20 -7.94
C LYS A 40 -10.40 4.71 -8.94
N LYS A 41 -10.19 4.97 -10.23
CA LYS A 41 -11.11 4.55 -11.31
C LYS A 41 -11.26 3.02 -11.38
N LEU A 42 -10.19 2.28 -11.20
CA LEU A 42 -10.22 0.81 -11.22
C LEU A 42 -11.03 0.25 -10.05
N CYS A 43 -10.84 0.77 -8.83
CA CYS A 43 -11.67 0.37 -7.70
C CYS A 43 -13.16 0.71 -7.94
N GLU A 44 -13.46 1.92 -8.46
CA GLU A 44 -14.83 2.35 -8.78
C GLU A 44 -15.48 1.47 -9.85
N SER A 45 -14.73 1.00 -10.84
CA SER A 45 -15.23 0.15 -11.92
C SER A 45 -15.77 -1.21 -11.45
N ILE A 46 -15.38 -1.66 -10.24
CA ILE A 46 -15.86 -2.89 -9.61
C ILE A 46 -16.75 -2.63 -8.40
N GLY A 47 -17.30 -1.41 -8.28
CA GLY A 47 -18.19 -1.03 -7.18
C GLY A 47 -17.49 -0.85 -5.83
N LYS A 48 -16.19 -0.64 -5.82
CA LYS A 48 -15.36 -0.34 -4.65
C LYS A 48 -14.82 1.08 -4.72
N ARG A 49 -13.96 1.44 -3.80
CA ARG A 49 -13.22 2.71 -3.77
C ARG A 49 -11.77 2.47 -3.33
N LEU A 50 -10.89 3.44 -3.52
CA LEU A 50 -9.60 3.40 -2.82
C LEU A 50 -9.85 3.45 -1.30
N CYS A 51 -9.01 2.73 -0.55
CA CYS A 51 -8.98 2.85 0.89
C CYS A 51 -8.57 4.28 1.29
N THR A 52 -9.13 4.78 2.37
CA THR A 52 -8.56 5.96 3.02
C THR A 52 -7.26 5.57 3.74
N GLU A 53 -6.38 6.56 3.99
CA GLU A 53 -5.14 6.31 4.72
C GLU A 53 -5.36 5.79 6.14
N ASP A 54 -6.47 6.19 6.78
CA ASP A 54 -6.81 5.74 8.13
C ASP A 54 -7.32 4.29 8.13
N GLU A 55 -8.17 3.91 7.17
CA GLU A 55 -8.62 2.53 6.96
C GLU A 55 -7.46 1.59 6.67
N TRP A 56 -6.60 1.99 5.74
CA TRP A 56 -5.39 1.25 5.41
C TRP A 56 -4.47 1.07 6.63
N THR A 57 -4.26 2.15 7.38
CA THR A 57 -3.43 2.13 8.59
C THR A 57 -4.01 1.17 9.63
N PHE A 58 -5.31 1.28 9.90
CA PHE A 58 -6.00 0.40 10.85
C PHE A 58 -5.95 -1.07 10.42
N ALA A 59 -6.18 -1.34 9.12
CA ALA A 59 -6.08 -2.69 8.58
C ALA A 59 -4.67 -3.30 8.73
N CYS A 60 -3.63 -2.46 8.67
CA CYS A 60 -2.24 -2.87 8.86
C CYS A 60 -1.89 -3.10 10.33
N GLU A 61 -2.18 -2.12 11.21
CA GLU A 61 -1.71 -2.11 12.60
C GLU A 61 -2.61 -2.88 13.57
N GLY A 62 -3.84 -3.16 13.17
CA GLY A 62 -4.82 -3.80 14.05
C GLY A 62 -5.25 -2.92 15.23
N GLU A 63 -6.03 -3.50 16.15
CA GLU A 63 -6.51 -2.82 17.35
C GLU A 63 -5.38 -2.52 18.37
N ASP A 64 -4.31 -3.30 18.32
CA ASP A 64 -3.15 -3.14 19.18
C ASP A 64 -2.16 -2.08 18.68
N ALA A 65 -2.45 -1.43 17.55
CA ALA A 65 -1.63 -0.39 16.95
C ALA A 65 -0.18 -0.85 16.70
N LEU A 66 -0.02 -2.03 16.14
CA LEU A 66 1.26 -2.65 15.84
C LEU A 66 2.05 -1.80 14.82
N PRO A 67 3.37 -1.64 14.99
CA PRO A 67 4.19 -0.91 14.03
C PRO A 67 4.33 -1.62 12.68
N TYR A 68 4.19 -2.95 12.67
CA TYR A 68 4.22 -3.82 11.49
C TYR A 68 3.00 -4.75 11.52
N PRO A 69 2.49 -5.22 10.37
CA PRO A 69 1.31 -6.07 10.34
C PRO A 69 1.49 -7.38 11.14
N ASN A 70 2.71 -7.86 11.20
CA ASN A 70 3.09 -9.12 11.84
C ASN A 70 3.72 -8.95 13.25
N GLY A 71 3.61 -7.76 13.87
CA GLY A 71 4.08 -7.53 15.25
C GLY A 71 4.95 -6.30 15.43
N TYR A 72 5.91 -6.39 16.36
CA TYR A 72 6.74 -5.25 16.80
C TYR A 72 8.11 -5.18 16.12
N ILE A 73 8.52 -6.22 15.41
CA ILE A 73 9.87 -6.34 14.86
C ILE A 73 9.82 -6.23 13.34
N ARG A 74 10.70 -5.38 12.76
CA ARG A 74 10.94 -5.34 11.32
C ARG A 74 11.65 -6.62 10.91
N ASP A 75 11.07 -7.36 9.97
CA ASP A 75 11.57 -8.68 9.59
C ASP A 75 11.43 -8.92 8.08
N SER A 76 12.56 -8.87 7.38
CA SER A 76 12.64 -9.09 5.94
C SER A 76 12.54 -10.58 5.53
N GLN A 77 12.49 -11.49 6.50
CA GLN A 77 12.21 -12.90 6.24
C GLN A 77 10.69 -13.18 6.18
N LYS A 78 9.90 -12.27 6.75
CA LYS A 78 8.44 -12.40 6.79
C LYS A 78 7.72 -11.57 5.75
N CYS A 79 8.27 -10.40 5.41
CA CYS A 79 7.71 -9.48 4.42
C CYS A 79 8.74 -9.14 3.37
N ASN A 80 8.30 -8.90 2.15
CA ASN A 80 9.17 -8.49 1.05
C ASN A 80 9.62 -7.03 1.20
N ILE A 81 10.63 -6.81 2.03
CA ILE A 81 11.23 -5.51 2.37
C ILE A 81 12.76 -5.60 2.31
N ASP A 82 13.41 -4.44 2.33
CA ASP A 82 14.88 -4.31 2.46
C ASP A 82 15.69 -4.98 1.35
N LYS A 83 15.10 -5.19 0.17
CA LYS A 83 15.85 -5.65 -0.99
C LYS A 83 16.86 -4.59 -1.42
N PRO A 84 18.01 -5.00 -1.95
CA PRO A 84 19.02 -4.07 -2.42
C PRO A 84 18.48 -3.09 -3.46
N TRP A 85 18.87 -1.83 -3.35
CA TRP A 85 18.49 -0.80 -4.29
C TRP A 85 19.03 -1.10 -5.69
N LYS A 86 18.15 -1.02 -6.69
CA LYS A 86 18.53 -1.04 -8.10
C LYS A 86 18.37 0.36 -8.68
N LEU A 87 19.43 0.90 -9.26
CA LEU A 87 19.37 2.19 -9.93
C LEU A 87 18.40 2.11 -11.13
N TYR A 88 17.37 2.95 -11.14
CA TYR A 88 16.41 3.00 -12.24
C TYR A 88 16.88 3.93 -13.38
N ARG A 89 16.46 3.62 -14.59
CA ARG A 89 16.69 4.42 -15.79
C ARG A 89 15.42 5.20 -16.12
N GLY A 90 15.33 6.45 -15.63
CA GLY A 90 14.10 7.25 -15.73
C GLY A 90 13.60 7.45 -17.17
N SER A 91 14.49 7.59 -18.14
CA SER A 91 14.17 7.71 -19.56
C SER A 91 13.52 6.44 -20.16
N GLU A 92 13.75 5.28 -19.53
CA GLU A 92 13.19 4.00 -20.00
C GLU A 92 11.80 3.72 -19.38
N LEU A 93 11.47 4.34 -18.25
CA LEU A 93 10.18 4.13 -17.57
C LEU A 93 9.00 4.87 -18.27
N LEU A 94 9.28 5.85 -19.11
CA LEU A 94 8.27 6.66 -19.80
C LEU A 94 8.60 6.77 -21.28
N PRO A 95 7.57 6.77 -22.18
CA PRO A 95 6.15 6.58 -21.85
C PRO A 95 5.84 5.14 -21.46
N ARG A 96 4.86 4.95 -20.57
CA ARG A 96 4.38 3.63 -20.15
C ARG A 96 3.85 2.83 -21.34
N GLY A 97 3.92 1.49 -21.24
CA GLY A 97 3.40 0.59 -22.27
C GLY A 97 4.33 0.35 -23.46
N THR A 98 5.52 0.92 -23.46
CA THR A 98 6.54 0.63 -24.48
C THR A 98 7.37 -0.60 -24.09
N SER A 99 7.99 -1.27 -25.08
CA SER A 99 8.90 -2.39 -24.83
C SER A 99 10.08 -2.02 -23.92
N LYS A 100 10.59 -0.79 -24.06
CA LYS A 100 11.65 -0.26 -23.17
C LYS A 100 11.19 -0.16 -21.72
N CYS A 101 9.98 0.39 -21.51
CA CYS A 101 9.38 0.45 -20.18
C CYS A 101 9.21 -0.95 -19.59
N GLY A 102 8.67 -1.89 -20.36
CA GLY A 102 8.52 -3.27 -19.94
C GLY A 102 9.86 -3.91 -19.51
N ALA A 103 10.89 -3.78 -20.31
CA ALA A 103 12.23 -4.31 -20.02
C ALA A 103 12.85 -3.67 -18.76
N GLU A 104 12.66 -2.37 -18.55
CA GLU A 104 13.16 -1.70 -17.35
C GLU A 104 12.39 -2.12 -16.09
N LEU A 105 11.06 -2.28 -16.19
CA LEU A 105 10.23 -2.80 -15.10
C LEU A 105 10.64 -4.22 -14.71
N GLU A 106 10.86 -5.09 -15.68
CA GLU A 106 11.33 -6.46 -15.44
C GLU A 106 12.71 -6.47 -14.75
N ARG A 107 13.63 -5.64 -15.20
CA ARG A 107 14.96 -5.50 -14.58
C ARG A 107 14.90 -4.99 -13.14
N LEU A 108 14.00 -4.04 -12.86
CA LEU A 108 13.82 -3.42 -11.54
C LEU A 108 13.04 -4.33 -10.58
N TRP A 109 12.22 -5.21 -11.11
CA TRP A 109 11.31 -6.03 -10.32
C TRP A 109 12.05 -6.84 -9.26
N GLN A 110 11.58 -6.75 -8.04
CA GLN A 110 11.97 -7.53 -6.87
C GLN A 110 10.73 -7.81 -5.99
N GLY A 111 9.54 -7.55 -6.55
CA GLY A 111 8.27 -7.87 -5.91
C GLY A 111 8.02 -9.38 -5.88
N HIS A 112 7.11 -9.77 -5.02
CA HIS A 112 6.58 -11.13 -4.95
C HIS A 112 5.13 -11.14 -5.47
N VAL A 113 4.63 -12.31 -5.85
CA VAL A 113 3.19 -12.46 -6.10
C VAL A 113 2.43 -12.31 -4.79
N SER A 114 1.27 -11.65 -4.82
CA SER A 114 0.50 -11.34 -3.62
C SER A 114 0.16 -12.58 -2.80
N GLY A 115 0.38 -12.51 -1.49
CA GLY A 115 0.11 -13.61 -0.55
C GLY A 115 1.18 -14.69 -0.49
N SER A 116 2.28 -14.58 -1.25
CA SER A 116 3.37 -15.58 -1.20
C SER A 116 4.23 -15.49 0.06
N ASP A 117 4.12 -14.41 0.80
CA ASP A 117 4.77 -14.23 2.10
C ASP A 117 3.76 -14.49 3.24
N PRO A 118 3.54 -15.77 3.64
CA PRO A 118 2.41 -16.15 4.49
C PRO A 118 2.48 -15.57 5.91
N GLN A 119 3.65 -15.07 6.32
CA GLN A 119 3.84 -14.42 7.61
C GLN A 119 3.73 -12.89 7.52
N CYS A 120 3.63 -12.31 6.32
CA CYS A 120 3.38 -10.89 6.09
C CYS A 120 1.88 -10.62 6.08
N VAL A 121 1.24 -10.83 7.21
CA VAL A 121 -0.22 -10.76 7.34
C VAL A 121 -0.60 -9.95 8.58
N SER A 122 -1.58 -9.08 8.43
CA SER A 122 -2.10 -8.23 9.50
C SER A 122 -3.04 -9.00 10.44
N PRO A 123 -3.37 -8.46 11.62
CA PRO A 123 -4.34 -9.07 12.54
C PRO A 123 -5.72 -9.32 11.91
N PHE A 124 -6.07 -8.61 10.84
CA PHE A 124 -7.31 -8.79 10.10
C PHE A 124 -7.18 -9.72 8.88
N GLY A 125 -6.04 -10.41 8.71
CA GLY A 125 -5.82 -11.34 7.61
C GLY A 125 -5.53 -10.67 6.26
N VAL A 126 -5.07 -9.42 6.27
CA VAL A 126 -4.68 -8.69 5.05
C VAL A 126 -3.20 -8.88 4.80
N HIS A 127 -2.83 -9.34 3.60
CA HIS A 127 -1.46 -9.65 3.23
C HIS A 127 -0.72 -8.45 2.64
N ASP A 128 0.60 -8.48 2.78
CA ASP A 128 1.55 -7.59 2.10
C ASP A 128 1.33 -6.08 2.38
N MET A 129 0.79 -5.76 3.59
CA MET A 129 0.50 -4.38 3.99
C MET A 129 1.78 -3.52 4.15
N ILE A 130 2.94 -4.14 4.24
CA ILE A 130 4.23 -3.45 4.21
C ILE A 130 5.15 -4.10 3.20
N GLY A 131 5.96 -3.31 2.51
CA GLY A 131 6.83 -3.83 1.46
C GLY A 131 6.05 -4.19 0.21
N ASN A 132 6.59 -5.06 -0.58
CA ASN A 132 6.09 -5.47 -1.88
C ASN A 132 5.81 -4.27 -2.79
N VAL A 133 4.63 -3.68 -2.83
CA VAL A 133 4.36 -2.44 -3.55
C VAL A 133 3.87 -1.31 -2.64
N ASP A 134 4.25 -0.07 -2.96
CA ASP A 134 3.80 1.14 -2.26
C ASP A 134 2.38 1.49 -2.70
N GLU A 135 1.43 1.56 -1.78
CA GLU A 135 0.01 1.55 -2.11
C GLU A 135 -0.64 2.92 -2.04
N TRP A 136 -1.32 3.28 -3.14
CA TRP A 136 -2.13 4.47 -3.20
C TRP A 136 -3.37 4.38 -2.29
N THR A 137 -3.56 5.41 -1.49
CA THR A 137 -4.73 5.63 -0.63
C THR A 137 -5.23 7.06 -0.76
N THR A 138 -6.41 7.34 -0.23
CA THR A 138 -7.00 8.69 -0.20
C THR A 138 -6.74 9.35 1.15
N ALA A 139 -6.28 10.60 1.14
CA ALA A 139 -6.04 11.39 2.33
C ALA A 139 -7.32 11.60 3.15
N THR A 140 -7.21 11.45 4.48
CA THR A 140 -8.26 11.81 5.44
C THR A 140 -8.05 13.20 6.07
N ARG A 141 -6.87 13.77 5.87
CA ARG A 141 -6.51 15.10 6.37
C ARG A 141 -6.24 16.03 5.20
N SER A 142 -6.49 17.31 5.40
CA SER A 142 -6.16 18.34 4.42
C SER A 142 -4.67 18.33 4.10
N GLY A 143 -4.33 18.48 2.82
CA GLY A 143 -2.96 18.50 2.33
C GLY A 143 -2.92 19.02 0.91
N LYS A 144 -1.71 19.07 0.32
CA LYS A 144 -1.53 19.54 -1.06
C LYS A 144 -2.24 18.64 -2.07
N TYR A 145 -2.24 17.33 -1.83
CA TYR A 145 -2.82 16.33 -2.71
C TYR A 145 -3.73 15.36 -1.94
N PRO A 146 -4.76 14.82 -2.58
CA PRO A 146 -5.58 13.75 -2.01
C PRO A 146 -4.90 12.39 -2.03
N SER A 147 -3.81 12.25 -2.78
CA SER A 147 -3.07 11.02 -3.04
C SER A 147 -2.00 10.79 -1.98
N ILE A 148 -2.07 9.65 -1.31
CA ILE A 148 -1.18 9.24 -0.24
C ILE A 148 -0.63 7.85 -0.55
N LEU A 149 0.67 7.64 -0.36
CA LEU A 149 1.28 6.32 -0.45
C LEU A 149 1.53 5.74 0.95
N LYS A 150 1.27 4.45 1.08
CA LYS A 150 1.36 3.67 2.30
C LYS A 150 2.16 2.38 2.10
N GLY A 151 2.70 1.84 3.21
CA GLY A 151 3.34 0.53 3.25
C GLY A 151 4.81 0.51 2.85
N GLY A 152 5.21 1.33 1.89
CA GLY A 152 6.50 1.22 1.24
C GLY A 152 6.53 0.03 0.27
N TYR A 153 7.65 -0.22 -0.36
CA TYR A 153 7.82 -1.28 -1.34
C TYR A 153 8.99 -2.21 -0.95
N TRP A 154 9.35 -3.16 -1.80
CA TRP A 154 10.43 -4.13 -1.55
C TRP A 154 11.81 -3.54 -1.19
N GLY A 155 12.07 -2.25 -1.51
CA GLY A 155 13.34 -1.59 -1.21
C GLY A 155 13.51 -1.15 0.26
N PRO A 156 14.69 -0.59 0.60
CA PRO A 156 14.99 -0.15 1.96
C PRO A 156 14.34 1.20 2.30
N VAL A 157 13.03 1.22 2.49
CA VAL A 157 12.22 2.42 2.71
C VAL A 157 11.37 2.33 4.00
N ARG A 158 10.45 3.27 4.20
CA ARG A 158 9.57 3.41 5.37
C ARG A 158 8.49 2.30 5.50
N THR A 159 8.85 1.06 5.51
CA THR A 159 7.92 -0.08 5.56
C THR A 159 7.33 -0.28 6.96
N ARG A 160 6.38 0.57 7.36
CA ARG A 160 5.60 0.49 8.60
C ARG A 160 4.15 0.85 8.34
N CYS A 161 3.24 0.50 9.27
CA CYS A 161 1.81 0.77 9.13
C CYS A 161 1.46 2.27 9.10
N ARG A 162 2.06 3.11 9.96
CA ARG A 162 1.67 4.52 10.12
C ARG A 162 2.29 5.51 9.14
N PRO A 163 3.58 5.43 8.77
CA PRO A 163 4.18 6.40 7.86
C PRO A 163 3.44 6.52 6.54
N SER A 164 3.44 7.73 5.98
CA SER A 164 2.79 8.06 4.71
C SER A 164 3.70 8.95 3.87
N THR A 165 3.66 8.82 2.54
CA THR A 165 4.23 9.78 1.61
C THR A 165 3.12 10.65 1.02
N ARG A 166 3.23 11.99 1.15
CA ARG A 166 2.16 12.95 0.89
C ARG A 166 2.48 13.99 -0.19
N ASN A 167 3.61 13.85 -0.85
CA ASN A 167 4.15 14.88 -1.76
C ASN A 167 4.02 14.52 -3.25
N HIS A 168 3.36 13.43 -3.58
CA HIS A 168 3.12 13.02 -4.96
C HIS A 168 1.72 13.42 -5.43
N SER A 169 1.64 14.00 -6.63
CA SER A 169 0.35 14.34 -7.26
C SER A 169 -0.45 13.08 -7.62
N PRO A 170 -1.78 13.20 -7.84
CA PRO A 170 -2.62 12.06 -8.23
C PRO A 170 -2.20 11.36 -9.52
N ASP A 171 -1.47 12.04 -10.39
CA ASP A 171 -1.01 11.51 -11.68
C ASP A 171 0.46 11.06 -11.64
N HIS A 172 1.10 11.13 -10.47
CA HIS A 172 2.44 10.58 -10.28
C HIS A 172 2.41 9.06 -10.42
N THR A 173 3.41 8.52 -11.10
CA THR A 173 3.59 7.07 -11.24
C THR A 173 5.06 6.70 -11.12
N PHE A 174 5.32 5.55 -10.52
CA PHE A 174 6.65 4.99 -10.43
C PHE A 174 6.61 3.46 -10.37
N TYR A 175 7.71 2.80 -10.65
CA TYR A 175 7.80 1.36 -10.89
C TYR A 175 7.33 0.45 -9.75
N GLN A 176 7.25 0.96 -8.53
CA GLN A 176 6.84 0.20 -7.34
C GLN A 176 5.47 0.63 -6.77
N GLN A 177 4.72 1.49 -7.47
CA GLN A 177 3.45 2.02 -6.98
C GLN A 177 2.27 1.20 -7.49
N GLY A 178 1.52 0.67 -6.56
CA GLY A 178 0.30 -0.10 -6.76
C GLY A 178 -0.83 0.39 -5.86
N PHE A 179 -1.81 -0.48 -5.57
CA PHE A 179 -2.94 -0.16 -4.71
C PHE A 179 -3.73 -1.41 -4.32
N ARG A 180 -4.64 -1.25 -3.37
CA ARG A 180 -5.77 -2.15 -3.07
C ARG A 180 -7.03 -1.36 -2.87
N CYS A 181 -8.19 -2.02 -2.99
CA CYS A 181 -9.47 -1.36 -2.84
C CYS A 181 -10.12 -1.64 -1.49
N CYS A 182 -10.98 -0.71 -1.09
CA CYS A 182 -11.89 -0.83 0.04
C CYS A 182 -13.34 -0.69 -0.43
N SER A 183 -14.27 -1.15 0.40
CA SER A 183 -15.70 -0.88 0.22
C SER A 183 -16.36 -0.60 1.56
N ASP A 184 -17.43 0.18 1.52
CA ASP A 184 -18.24 0.40 2.70
C ASP A 184 -19.04 -0.88 2.99
N GLN A 185 -19.19 -1.22 4.26
CA GLN A 185 -20.04 -2.32 4.65
C GLN A 185 -21.48 -1.89 4.36
N LYS A 186 -22.19 -2.65 3.52
CA LYS A 186 -23.64 -2.41 3.33
C LYS A 186 -24.32 -2.71 4.66
N SER A 187 -25.08 -1.74 5.16
CA SER A 187 -26.00 -1.98 6.27
C SER A 187 -26.91 -3.13 5.87
N ALA A 188 -26.94 -4.17 6.72
CA ALA A 188 -27.86 -5.28 6.54
C ALA A 188 -29.32 -4.85 6.73
#